data_9de23588004f9d8a3308b53f2bb68418
#
_entry.id   9de23588004f9d8a3308b53f2bb68418
#
_cell.length_a   1.000
_cell.length_b   1.000
_cell.length_c   1.000
_cell.angle_alpha   90.00
_cell.angle_beta   90.00
_cell.angle_gamma   90.00
#
_symmetry.space_group_name_H-M   'P 1'
#
loop_
_entity.id
_entity.type
_entity.pdbx_description
1 polymer ?
#
loop_
_entity_poly.entity_id
_entity_poly.type
_entity_poly.pdbx_seq_one_letter_code
_entity_poly.pdbx_strand_id
1 'polypeptide(L)'
;IQYMKNFTEDQKYQIIQLDPKRINKNLFIIETALSDGEPRDTTFYCTKGDPGTSSMYEPLRQNEEVFKVKDVINVPVITLKHFFDVFPWDKVSYIEQLKVDAQSADFDIIRGCGDYLSERIVYLDVEISTSNQYKHYENPQEFHNYIVNSGFEVISLGGNCSYYNKRYSNIKDTINYKFLN
;
A
#
# COMPACT_ATOMS: atom_id res chain seq x y z
N ILE A 1 -0.91 10.75 -17.91
CA ILE A 1 -1.34 12.17 -17.94
C ILE A 1 -2.86 12.28 -18.21
N GLN A 2 -3.48 11.28 -18.84
CA GLN A 2 -4.94 11.28 -19.08
C GLN A 2 -5.74 10.95 -17.81
N TYR A 3 -5.14 10.29 -16.84
CA TYR A 3 -5.77 9.87 -15.58
C TYR A 3 -5.94 11.00 -14.55
N MET A 4 -5.21 12.09 -14.65
CA MET A 4 -5.31 13.23 -13.72
C MET A 4 -6.58 14.11 -13.91
N LYS A 5 -7.40 13.83 -14.93
CA LYS A 5 -8.59 14.68 -15.23
C LYS A 5 -9.79 14.42 -14.33
N ASN A 6 -9.81 13.32 -13.60
CA ASN A 6 -10.98 12.88 -12.83
C ASN A 6 -10.86 13.10 -11.31
N PHE A 7 -9.77 13.72 -10.85
CA PHE A 7 -9.62 14.03 -9.43
C PHE A 7 -10.59 15.13 -9.00
N THR A 8 -11.26 14.96 -7.87
CA THR A 8 -11.96 16.04 -7.17
C THR A 8 -10.96 17.10 -6.73
N GLU A 9 -11.41 18.34 -6.49
CA GLU A 9 -10.52 19.40 -6.01
C GLU A 9 -9.80 19.02 -4.71
N ASP A 10 -10.46 18.27 -3.81
CA ASP A 10 -9.86 17.77 -2.57
C ASP A 10 -8.76 16.73 -2.83
N GLN A 11 -8.95 15.86 -3.82
CA GLN A 11 -7.94 14.87 -4.25
C GLN A 11 -6.76 15.57 -4.93
N LYS A 12 -7.02 16.60 -5.75
CA LYS A 12 -5.97 17.44 -6.32
C LYS A 12 -5.17 18.16 -5.24
N TYR A 13 -5.81 18.55 -4.14
CA TYR A 13 -5.15 19.23 -3.03
C TYR A 13 -4.16 18.32 -2.30
N GLN A 14 -4.48 17.06 -2.12
CA GLN A 14 -3.54 16.06 -1.56
C GLN A 14 -2.36 15.79 -2.50
N ILE A 15 -2.58 15.80 -3.80
CA ILE A 15 -1.52 15.66 -4.82
C ILE A 15 -0.65 16.93 -4.90
N ILE A 16 -1.22 18.10 -4.68
CA ILE A 16 -0.50 19.40 -4.69
C ILE A 16 0.40 19.56 -3.45
N GLN A 17 0.12 18.88 -2.34
CA GLN A 17 1.03 18.82 -1.19
C GLN A 17 2.29 18.00 -1.47
N LEU A 18 2.28 17.14 -2.48
CA LEU A 18 3.53 16.63 -3.05
C LEU A 18 4.20 17.80 -3.77
N ASP A 19 5.29 18.33 -3.19
CA ASP A 19 6.07 19.44 -3.76
C ASP A 19 6.17 19.26 -5.29
N PRO A 20 5.59 20.18 -6.11
CA PRO A 20 5.60 20.03 -7.57
C PRO A 20 7.01 19.94 -8.16
N LYS A 21 8.04 20.39 -7.43
CA LYS A 21 9.45 20.25 -7.78
C LYS A 21 9.98 18.83 -7.60
N ARG A 22 9.28 17.99 -6.79
CA ARG A 22 9.60 16.56 -6.60
C ARG A 22 8.78 15.67 -7.53
N ILE A 23 7.72 16.18 -8.15
CA ILE A 23 6.99 15.49 -9.21
C ILE A 23 7.85 15.60 -10.47
N ASN A 24 8.81 14.71 -10.59
CA ASN A 24 9.55 14.57 -11.82
C ASN A 24 8.72 13.76 -12.83
N LYS A 25 9.22 13.63 -14.05
CA LYS A 25 8.54 12.93 -15.15
C LYS A 25 8.27 11.43 -14.89
N ASN A 26 8.69 10.91 -13.76
CA ASN A 26 8.66 9.49 -13.39
C ASN A 26 7.66 9.18 -12.26
N LEU A 27 6.84 10.14 -11.82
CA LEU A 27 5.76 9.89 -10.88
C LEU A 27 4.48 9.49 -11.65
N PHE A 28 3.92 8.34 -11.28
CA PHE A 28 2.66 7.82 -11.81
C PHE A 28 1.66 7.71 -10.66
N ILE A 29 0.45 8.19 -10.89
CA ILE A 29 -0.68 8.05 -9.95
C ILE A 29 -1.72 7.19 -10.62
N ILE A 30 -2.13 6.11 -9.96
CA ILE A 30 -3.13 5.17 -10.42
C ILE A 30 -4.32 5.24 -9.47
N GLU A 31 -5.47 5.65 -9.98
CA GLU A 31 -6.72 5.78 -9.21
C GLU A 31 -7.40 4.43 -9.04
N THR A 32 -6.90 3.60 -8.14
CA THR A 32 -7.48 2.31 -7.82
C THR A 32 -7.16 1.95 -6.38
N ALA A 33 -8.03 1.20 -5.74
CA ALA A 33 -7.68 0.52 -4.51
C ALA A 33 -6.99 -0.82 -4.84
N LEU A 34 -6.24 -1.32 -3.88
CA LEU A 34 -5.54 -2.60 -3.98
C LEU A 34 -6.10 -3.58 -2.95
N SER A 35 -6.20 -4.85 -3.31
CA SER A 35 -6.61 -5.94 -2.41
C SER A 35 -6.10 -7.27 -2.96
N ASP A 36 -6.60 -8.38 -2.44
CA ASP A 36 -6.52 -9.70 -3.06
C ASP A 36 -7.80 -10.00 -3.88
N GLY A 37 -7.79 -11.11 -4.60
CA GLY A 37 -8.94 -11.57 -5.38
C GLY A 37 -9.12 -10.89 -6.73
N GLU A 38 -10.25 -11.17 -7.39
CA GLU A 38 -10.54 -10.68 -8.74
C GLU A 38 -10.84 -9.17 -8.76
N PRO A 39 -10.54 -8.48 -9.89
CA PRO A 39 -10.90 -7.08 -10.08
C PRO A 39 -12.41 -6.86 -9.89
N ARG A 40 -12.75 -5.84 -9.13
CA ARG A 40 -14.13 -5.49 -8.78
C ARG A 40 -14.26 -4.02 -8.40
N ASP A 41 -15.47 -3.53 -8.31
CA ASP A 41 -15.75 -2.29 -7.59
C ASP A 41 -15.98 -2.60 -6.11
N THR A 42 -15.55 -1.69 -5.24
CA THR A 42 -15.76 -1.79 -3.80
C THR A 42 -16.11 -0.45 -3.18
N THR A 43 -16.68 -0.52 -2.00
CA THR A 43 -16.94 0.65 -1.16
C THR A 43 -15.63 1.17 -0.55
N PHE A 44 -15.46 2.49 -0.53
CA PHE A 44 -14.35 3.17 0.14
C PHE A 44 -14.91 4.24 1.09
N TYR A 45 -14.48 4.20 2.33
CA TYR A 45 -14.93 5.07 3.42
C TYR A 45 -13.95 6.23 3.57
N CYS A 46 -14.35 7.41 3.15
CA CYS A 46 -13.57 8.64 3.29
C CYS A 46 -13.81 9.25 4.66
N THR A 47 -12.78 9.39 5.47
CA THR A 47 -12.87 9.98 6.81
C THR A 47 -12.74 11.51 6.77
N LYS A 48 -13.30 12.19 7.78
CA LYS A 48 -13.36 13.65 7.84
C LYS A 48 -12.16 14.27 8.53
N GLY A 49 -11.80 13.75 9.70
CA GLY A 49 -10.80 14.38 10.56
C GLY A 49 -9.38 14.15 10.09
N ASP A 50 -9.11 12.96 9.58
CA ASP A 50 -7.82 12.59 8.98
C ASP A 50 -8.05 11.73 7.74
N PRO A 51 -7.81 12.26 6.53
CA PRO A 51 -7.92 11.49 5.30
C PRO A 51 -7.03 10.23 5.26
N GLY A 52 -5.93 10.23 6.02
CA GLY A 52 -5.03 9.09 6.16
C GLY A 52 -5.66 7.88 6.86
N THR A 53 -6.82 8.06 7.52
CA THR A 53 -7.59 6.95 8.11
C THR A 53 -8.71 6.43 7.21
N SER A 54 -8.78 6.89 5.95
CA SER A 54 -9.74 6.39 4.96
C SER A 54 -9.36 4.98 4.51
N SER A 55 -10.36 4.11 4.28
CA SER A 55 -10.12 2.69 4.00
C SER A 55 -11.22 2.07 3.14
N MET A 56 -10.95 0.91 2.55
CA MET A 56 -11.97 0.03 1.99
C MET A 56 -12.81 -0.64 3.09
N TYR A 57 -12.35 -0.62 4.32
CA TYR A 57 -13.04 -1.21 5.45
C TYR A 57 -13.66 -0.13 6.33
N GLU A 58 -14.90 -0.37 6.75
CA GLU A 58 -15.63 0.58 7.58
C GLU A 58 -14.95 0.74 8.95
N PRO A 59 -14.65 2.00 9.37
CA PRO A 59 -14.08 2.24 10.69
C PRO A 59 -15.04 1.83 11.81
N LEU A 60 -14.51 1.16 12.84
CA LEU A 60 -15.28 0.81 14.05
C LEU A 60 -15.43 1.97 15.03
N ARG A 61 -14.49 2.92 15.02
CA ARG A 61 -14.36 4.00 16.01
C ARG A 61 -14.95 5.32 15.48
N GLN A 62 -16.11 5.28 14.81
CA GLN A 62 -16.74 6.46 14.19
C GLN A 62 -17.16 7.56 15.18
N ASN A 63 -17.14 7.30 16.49
CA ASN A 63 -17.30 8.30 17.54
C ASN A 63 -16.05 9.18 17.74
N GLU A 64 -14.91 8.77 17.22
CA GLU A 64 -13.69 9.57 17.22
C GLU A 64 -13.62 10.38 15.92
N GLU A 65 -13.32 11.68 16.00
CA GLU A 65 -13.39 12.60 14.87
C GLU A 65 -12.51 12.14 13.70
N VAL A 66 -11.33 11.55 13.99
CA VAL A 66 -10.39 11.05 12.97
C VAL A 66 -10.95 9.90 12.14
N PHE A 67 -11.80 9.06 12.72
CA PHE A 67 -12.44 7.90 12.07
C PHE A 67 -13.86 8.16 11.59
N LYS A 68 -14.37 9.39 11.79
CA LYS A 68 -15.72 9.73 11.38
C LYS A 68 -15.85 9.76 9.86
N VAL A 69 -16.68 8.88 9.32
CA VAL A 69 -16.95 8.80 7.89
C VAL A 69 -17.65 10.08 7.41
N LYS A 70 -17.09 10.73 6.42
CA LYS A 70 -17.65 11.90 5.73
C LYS A 70 -18.39 11.49 4.47
N ASP A 71 -17.75 10.67 3.63
CA ASP A 71 -18.27 10.24 2.34
C ASP A 71 -18.04 8.73 2.16
N VAL A 72 -18.89 8.11 1.40
CA VAL A 72 -18.79 6.71 0.98
C VAL A 72 -18.86 6.68 -0.55
N ILE A 73 -17.80 6.19 -1.17
CA ILE A 73 -17.68 6.17 -2.64
C ILE A 73 -17.41 4.76 -3.14
N ASN A 74 -17.66 4.50 -4.41
CA ASN A 74 -17.23 3.28 -5.07
C ASN A 74 -15.91 3.54 -5.80
N VAL A 75 -14.96 2.61 -5.65
CA VAL A 75 -13.66 2.66 -6.30
C VAL A 75 -13.36 1.32 -6.97
N PRO A 76 -12.64 1.31 -8.11
CA PRO A 76 -12.14 0.08 -8.68
C PRO A 76 -11.07 -0.52 -7.78
N VAL A 77 -11.03 -1.84 -7.71
CA VAL A 77 -10.02 -2.62 -6.97
C VAL A 77 -9.36 -3.61 -7.90
N ILE A 78 -8.03 -3.66 -7.86
CA ILE A 78 -7.21 -4.68 -8.53
C ILE A 78 -6.25 -5.30 -7.53
N THR A 79 -5.54 -6.35 -7.93
CA THR A 79 -4.40 -6.84 -7.16
C THR A 79 -3.12 -6.18 -7.65
N LEU A 80 -2.08 -6.17 -6.80
CA LEU A 80 -0.74 -5.82 -7.26
C LEU A 80 -0.25 -6.78 -8.35
N LYS A 81 -0.66 -8.04 -8.32
CA LYS A 81 -0.36 -8.99 -9.41
C LYS A 81 -0.89 -8.50 -10.76
N HIS A 82 -2.15 -8.04 -10.84
CA HIS A 82 -2.71 -7.49 -12.09
C HIS A 82 -1.89 -6.30 -12.61
N PHE A 83 -1.45 -5.43 -11.70
CA PHE A 83 -0.56 -4.32 -12.07
C PHE A 83 0.80 -4.81 -12.56
N PHE A 84 1.40 -5.78 -11.87
CA PHE A 84 2.71 -6.31 -12.21
C PHE A 84 2.72 -7.18 -13.47
N ASP A 85 1.61 -7.81 -13.84
CA ASP A 85 1.46 -8.58 -15.08
C ASP A 85 1.65 -7.70 -16.34
N VAL A 86 1.39 -6.40 -16.24
CA VAL A 86 1.56 -5.41 -17.32
C VAL A 86 2.75 -4.47 -17.10
N PHE A 87 3.52 -4.68 -16.02
CA PHE A 87 4.65 -3.84 -15.68
C PHE A 87 5.84 -4.08 -16.64
N PRO A 88 6.59 -3.05 -17.05
CA PRO A 88 7.69 -3.18 -18.01
C PRO A 88 8.95 -3.82 -17.39
N TRP A 89 8.89 -5.09 -17.04
CA TRP A 89 9.99 -5.85 -16.43
C TRP A 89 11.23 -6.00 -17.31
N ASP A 90 11.11 -5.73 -18.60
CA ASP A 90 12.24 -5.62 -19.54
C ASP A 90 13.11 -4.39 -19.26
N LYS A 91 12.55 -3.36 -18.65
CA LYS A 91 13.23 -2.09 -18.32
C LYS A 91 13.58 -1.96 -16.85
N VAL A 92 12.80 -2.60 -15.96
CA VAL A 92 12.96 -2.52 -14.52
C VAL A 92 13.02 -3.93 -13.96
N SER A 93 14.17 -4.35 -13.46
CA SER A 93 14.38 -5.74 -13.02
C SER A 93 13.71 -6.06 -11.68
N TYR A 94 13.54 -5.07 -10.80
CA TYR A 94 12.96 -5.20 -9.46
C TYR A 94 12.39 -3.86 -8.97
N ILE A 95 11.54 -3.92 -7.98
CA ILE A 95 11.07 -2.77 -7.21
C ILE A 95 11.96 -2.65 -5.96
N GLU A 96 12.65 -1.52 -5.83
CA GLU A 96 13.54 -1.31 -4.68
C GLU A 96 12.79 -1.31 -3.36
N GLN A 97 11.63 -0.64 -3.30
CA GLN A 97 10.82 -0.52 -2.10
C GLN A 97 9.34 -0.55 -2.44
N LEU A 98 8.60 -1.42 -1.76
CA LEU A 98 7.15 -1.40 -1.71
C LEU A 98 6.74 -0.96 -0.30
N LYS A 99 6.08 0.21 -0.20
CA LYS A 99 5.42 0.63 1.04
C LYS A 99 3.92 0.41 0.91
N VAL A 100 3.33 -0.24 1.91
CA VAL A 100 1.88 -0.39 2.05
C VAL A 100 1.47 0.20 3.40
N ASP A 101 0.43 1.02 3.36
CA ASP A 101 -0.17 1.71 4.50
C ASP A 101 -1.62 2.03 4.07
N ALA A 102 -2.46 1.02 4.18
CA ALA A 102 -3.80 1.00 3.56
C ALA A 102 -4.92 0.78 4.58
N GLN A 103 -4.60 1.05 5.85
CA GLN A 103 -5.58 1.10 6.92
C GLN A 103 -6.45 -0.18 7.00
N SER A 104 -5.83 -1.28 7.41
CA SER A 104 -6.38 -2.65 7.51
C SER A 104 -6.59 -3.40 6.19
N ALA A 105 -6.11 -2.90 5.06
CA ALA A 105 -6.08 -3.64 3.80
C ALA A 105 -4.66 -4.14 3.44
N ASP A 106 -3.71 -3.94 4.33
CA ASP A 106 -2.28 -4.15 4.09
C ASP A 106 -1.97 -5.61 3.77
N PHE A 107 -2.50 -6.54 4.54
CA PHE A 107 -2.28 -7.96 4.32
C PHE A 107 -2.92 -8.46 3.03
N ASP A 108 -4.13 -8.00 2.71
CA ASP A 108 -4.80 -8.33 1.45
C ASP A 108 -3.97 -7.84 0.26
N ILE A 109 -3.44 -6.62 0.33
CA ILE A 109 -2.58 -6.06 -0.72
C ILE A 109 -1.31 -6.91 -0.91
N ILE A 110 -0.68 -7.34 0.18
CA ILE A 110 0.54 -8.16 0.12
C ILE A 110 0.23 -9.55 -0.44
N ARG A 111 -0.89 -10.18 -0.05
CA ARG A 111 -1.36 -11.44 -0.67
C ARG A 111 -1.64 -11.26 -2.16
N GLY A 112 -2.21 -10.11 -2.52
CA GLY A 112 -2.49 -9.72 -3.89
C GLY A 112 -1.25 -9.52 -4.79
N CYS A 113 -0.02 -9.53 -4.23
CA CYS A 113 1.21 -9.53 -5.02
C CYS A 113 1.44 -10.86 -5.75
N GLY A 114 0.96 -11.98 -5.21
CA GLY A 114 1.30 -13.31 -5.70
C GLY A 114 2.82 -13.55 -5.66
N ASP A 115 3.34 -14.27 -6.64
CA ASP A 115 4.77 -14.63 -6.72
C ASP A 115 5.69 -13.40 -6.87
N TYR A 116 5.18 -12.28 -7.39
CA TYR A 116 5.95 -11.05 -7.54
C TYR A 116 6.50 -10.53 -6.22
N LEU A 117 5.83 -10.82 -5.09
CA LEU A 117 6.31 -10.44 -3.76
C LEU A 117 7.74 -10.96 -3.54
N SER A 118 7.94 -12.26 -3.72
CA SER A 118 9.26 -12.90 -3.52
C SER A 118 10.22 -12.67 -4.69
N GLU A 119 9.70 -12.47 -5.91
CA GLU A 119 10.51 -12.42 -7.11
C GLU A 119 11.00 -11.01 -7.48
N ARG A 120 10.25 -9.96 -7.11
CA ARG A 120 10.47 -8.62 -7.65
C ARG A 120 10.61 -7.52 -6.61
N ILE A 121 10.26 -7.74 -5.35
CA ILE A 121 10.33 -6.73 -4.29
C ILE A 121 11.60 -6.92 -3.47
N VAL A 122 12.39 -5.86 -3.30
CA VAL A 122 13.65 -5.90 -2.51
C VAL A 122 13.38 -5.53 -1.06
N TYR A 123 12.81 -4.36 -0.81
CA TYR A 123 12.41 -3.92 0.52
C TYR A 123 10.89 -3.81 0.61
N LEU A 124 10.36 -4.20 1.74
CA LEU A 124 8.93 -4.14 2.05
C LEU A 124 8.73 -3.39 3.37
N ASP A 125 7.93 -2.34 3.33
CA ASP A 125 7.45 -1.62 4.52
C ASP A 125 5.93 -1.75 4.59
N VAL A 126 5.42 -2.26 5.71
CA VAL A 126 3.99 -2.45 5.93
C VAL A 126 3.57 -2.00 7.31
N GLU A 127 2.34 -1.52 7.45
CA GLU A 127 1.74 -1.33 8.75
C GLU A 127 1.13 -2.66 9.23
N ILE A 128 1.65 -3.21 10.35
CA ILE A 128 1.05 -4.38 11.01
C ILE A 128 0.37 -3.89 12.27
N SER A 129 -0.91 -3.56 12.16
CA SER A 129 -1.68 -3.04 13.28
C SER A 129 -2.05 -4.16 14.26
N THR A 130 -1.84 -3.90 15.55
CA THR A 130 -2.31 -4.76 16.65
C THR A 130 -3.68 -4.30 17.18
N SER A 131 -4.21 -3.18 16.69
CA SER A 131 -5.48 -2.63 17.13
C SER A 131 -6.58 -2.85 16.09
N ASN A 132 -7.75 -3.29 16.55
CA ASN A 132 -8.92 -3.45 15.70
C ASN A 132 -9.62 -2.09 15.53
N GLN A 133 -9.27 -1.38 14.46
CA GLN A 133 -9.82 -0.04 14.15
C GLN A 133 -10.92 -0.09 13.07
N TYR A 134 -10.96 -1.15 12.28
CA TYR A 134 -11.88 -1.34 11.16
C TYR A 134 -12.67 -2.64 11.30
N LYS A 135 -13.77 -2.77 10.57
CA LYS A 135 -14.57 -4.02 10.53
C LYS A 135 -13.83 -5.21 9.91
N HIS A 136 -12.64 -5.01 9.41
CA HIS A 136 -11.72 -6.05 8.96
C HIS A 136 -10.56 -6.15 9.96
N TYR A 137 -10.25 -7.36 10.37
CA TYR A 137 -9.14 -7.63 11.28
C TYR A 137 -8.10 -8.52 10.61
N GLU A 138 -6.93 -8.00 10.49
CA GLU A 138 -5.76 -8.74 10.06
C GLU A 138 -5.05 -9.32 11.29
N ASN A 139 -4.78 -10.64 11.25
CA ASN A 139 -3.99 -11.27 12.31
C ASN A 139 -2.51 -10.87 12.16
N PRO A 140 -1.92 -10.10 13.10
CA PRO A 140 -0.56 -9.60 12.96
C PRO A 140 0.49 -10.71 12.83
N GLN A 141 0.30 -11.83 13.54
CA GLN A 141 1.24 -12.95 13.51
C GLN A 141 1.15 -13.71 12.17
N GLU A 142 -0.06 -13.87 11.64
CA GLU A 142 -0.27 -14.50 10.34
C GLU A 142 0.33 -13.66 9.22
N PHE A 143 0.12 -12.34 9.26
CA PHE A 143 0.70 -11.40 8.31
C PHE A 143 2.23 -11.44 8.35
N HIS A 144 2.81 -11.32 9.54
CA HIS A 144 4.26 -11.43 9.72
C HIS A 144 4.81 -12.76 9.17
N ASN A 145 4.20 -13.89 9.54
CA ASN A 145 4.62 -15.20 9.09
C ASN A 145 4.53 -15.36 7.57
N TYR A 146 3.49 -14.79 6.94
CA TYR A 146 3.34 -14.81 5.49
C TYR A 146 4.53 -14.13 4.79
N ILE A 147 4.93 -12.94 5.26
CA ILE A 147 6.07 -12.19 4.71
C ILE A 147 7.37 -12.99 4.88
N VAL A 148 7.63 -13.51 6.08
CA VAL A 148 8.85 -14.28 6.36
C VAL A 148 8.90 -15.56 5.52
N ASN A 149 7.78 -16.28 5.39
CA ASN A 149 7.68 -17.49 4.57
C ASN A 149 7.82 -17.19 3.06
N SER A 150 7.52 -15.95 2.64
CA SER A 150 7.75 -15.48 1.28
C SER A 150 9.23 -15.13 0.99
N GLY A 151 10.13 -15.39 1.93
CA GLY A 151 11.57 -15.25 1.73
C GLY A 151 12.19 -13.96 2.26
N PHE A 152 11.47 -13.21 3.07
CA PHE A 152 11.96 -11.97 3.66
C PHE A 152 12.61 -12.18 5.03
N GLU A 153 13.54 -11.30 5.37
CA GLU A 153 14.13 -11.12 6.69
C GLU A 153 13.61 -9.84 7.33
N VAL A 154 13.43 -9.88 8.64
CA VAL A 154 13.03 -8.69 9.41
C VAL A 154 14.20 -7.71 9.49
N ILE A 155 13.95 -6.44 9.23
CA ILE A 155 14.86 -5.32 9.51
C ILE A 155 14.43 -4.63 10.80
N SER A 156 13.15 -4.27 10.90
CA SER A 156 12.59 -3.64 12.09
C SER A 156 11.15 -4.06 12.31
N LEU A 157 10.75 -4.11 13.58
CA LEU A 157 9.38 -4.34 14.01
C LEU A 157 8.89 -3.15 14.82
N GLY A 158 7.64 -2.76 14.59
CA GLY A 158 6.98 -1.63 15.26
C GLY A 158 5.59 -1.43 14.68
N GLY A 159 5.04 -0.22 14.74
CA GLY A 159 3.80 0.11 14.00
C GLY A 159 4.02 -0.04 12.50
N ASN A 160 5.14 0.48 11.98
CA ASN A 160 5.65 0.13 10.66
C ASN A 160 6.72 -0.96 10.78
N CYS A 161 6.52 -2.06 10.07
CA CYS A 161 7.45 -3.18 10.01
C CYS A 161 8.19 -3.15 8.68
N SER A 162 9.53 -3.31 8.74
CA SER A 162 10.37 -3.32 7.55
C SER A 162 11.03 -4.67 7.35
N TYR A 163 11.06 -5.11 6.11
CA TYR A 163 11.59 -6.39 5.72
C TYR A 163 12.49 -6.26 4.50
N TYR A 164 13.43 -7.20 4.38
CA TYR A 164 14.35 -7.32 3.27
C TYR A 164 14.27 -8.70 2.62
N ASN A 165 14.19 -8.76 1.30
CA ASN A 165 14.11 -10.01 0.56
C ASN A 165 15.49 -10.67 0.42
N LYS A 166 15.67 -11.87 0.98
CA LYS A 166 16.92 -12.64 0.94
C LYS A 166 17.43 -12.94 -0.47
N ARG A 167 16.54 -13.00 -1.46
CA ARG A 167 16.90 -13.18 -2.87
C ARG A 167 17.87 -12.11 -3.38
N TYR A 168 17.83 -10.92 -2.81
CA TYR A 168 18.59 -9.75 -3.23
C TYR A 168 19.81 -9.45 -2.34
N SER A 169 20.28 -10.43 -1.56
CA SER A 169 21.41 -10.25 -0.62
C SER A 169 22.68 -9.66 -1.27
N ASN A 170 22.89 -9.91 -2.56
CA ASN A 170 24.03 -9.40 -3.32
C ASN A 170 23.97 -7.90 -3.65
N ILE A 171 22.79 -7.27 -3.53
CA ILE A 171 22.62 -5.84 -3.82
C ILE A 171 22.18 -5.01 -2.59
N LYS A 172 22.05 -5.65 -1.43
CA LYS A 172 21.59 -5.03 -0.19
C LYS A 172 22.32 -3.72 0.13
N ASP A 173 23.66 -3.72 0.02
CA ASP A 173 24.49 -2.57 0.35
C ASP A 173 24.57 -1.53 -0.79
N THR A 174 24.05 -1.83 -1.96
CA THR A 174 24.05 -0.92 -3.11
C THR A 174 22.78 -0.05 -3.19
N ILE A 175 21.72 -0.47 -2.54
CA ILE A 175 20.46 0.28 -2.49
C ILE A 175 20.51 1.21 -1.27
N ASN A 176 20.40 2.51 -1.53
CA ASN A 176 20.32 3.51 -0.48
C ASN A 176 18.92 3.52 0.15
N TYR A 177 18.63 2.45 0.90
CA TYR A 177 17.36 2.29 1.59
C TYR A 177 17.22 3.36 2.68
N LYS A 178 16.22 4.19 2.56
CA LYS A 178 15.83 5.16 3.59
C LYS A 178 14.53 4.69 4.21
N PHE A 179 14.57 4.38 5.51
CA PHE A 179 13.36 4.22 6.28
C PHE A 179 12.53 5.49 6.15
N LEU A 180 11.34 5.38 5.59
CA LEU A 180 10.34 6.44 5.63
C LEU A 180 9.67 6.33 7.00
N ASN A 181 10.27 6.99 8.01
CA ASN A 181 9.66 7.19 9.34
C ASN A 181 8.55 8.23 9.25
#